data_7d52a3027009c456d5e3f1963114c4ef
#
_entry.id   7d52a3027009c456d5e3f1963114c4ef
#
_cell.length_a   1.000
_cell.length_b   1.000
_cell.length_c   1.000
_cell.angle_alpha   90.00
_cell.angle_beta   90.00
_cell.angle_gamma   90.00
#
_symmetry.space_group_name_H-M   'P 1'
#
loop_
_entity.id
_entity.type
_entity.pdbx_description
1 polymer ?
#
loop_
_entity_poly.entity_id
_entity_poly.type
_entity_poly.pdbx_seq_one_letter_code
_entity_poly.pdbx_strand_id
1 'polypeptide(L)'
;MEAELALEKRQERGVALLAALAKLRESVAAANVDVMVVVSNAHRIWPDDSQAVFGVMRSEAFAVTVPNNEPFDPDARFRDPGTRAKPQTTDKAGHPDLANHLISGLIERGFDVACKDGLREGEAIDEAFGFVYDLLPEGSTTPVVPFMLSRYLPYQASAARCVALGKALREAIESWDSSLRVGLMASGGLSHQVIDEELDARVVAGLTSGDLADLAELPREQLNGAPGTPEILNWVTVAAAMAPTNMTLVDYVPAFRSLAGTGHGLTYGTWG
;
A
#
# COMPACT_ATOMS: atom_id res chain seq x y z
N MET A 1 1.29 18.10 21.68
CA MET A 1 1.67 18.40 20.27
C MET A 1 3.00 19.12 20.12
N GLU A 2 3.28 20.23 20.84
CA GLU A 2 4.59 20.91 20.73
C GLU A 2 5.77 19.97 21.06
N ALA A 3 5.66 19.19 22.12
CA ALA A 3 6.66 18.19 22.48
C ALA A 3 6.89 17.13 21.36
N GLU A 4 5.84 16.78 20.65
CA GLU A 4 5.89 15.83 19.53
C GLU A 4 6.62 16.39 18.31
N LEU A 5 6.72 17.70 18.19
CA LEU A 5 7.42 18.38 17.10
C LEU A 5 8.85 18.80 17.45
N ALA A 6 9.29 18.56 18.69
CA ALA A 6 10.68 18.83 19.10
C ALA A 6 11.66 18.06 18.20
N LEU A 7 12.80 18.70 17.90
CA LEU A 7 13.81 18.12 16.99
C LEU A 7 14.27 16.74 17.46
N GLU A 8 14.51 16.59 18.76
CA GLU A 8 14.91 15.32 19.37
C GLU A 8 13.89 14.20 19.11
N LYS A 9 12.58 14.48 19.32
CA LYS A 9 11.49 13.54 19.04
C LYS A 9 11.42 13.16 17.56
N ARG A 10 11.62 14.11 16.67
CA ARG A 10 11.65 13.86 15.23
C ARG A 10 12.85 12.99 14.82
N GLN A 11 14.01 13.21 15.46
CA GLN A 11 15.19 12.37 15.22
C GLN A 11 14.99 10.94 15.76
N GLU A 12 14.42 10.77 16.95
CA GLU A 12 14.05 9.46 17.50
C GLU A 12 13.14 8.68 16.53
N ARG A 13 12.08 9.34 16.02
CA ARG A 13 11.18 8.73 15.02
C ARG A 13 11.92 8.36 13.74
N GLY A 14 12.79 9.23 13.25
CA GLY A 14 13.60 8.93 12.07
C GLY A 14 14.43 7.66 12.24
N VAL A 15 15.04 7.47 13.42
CA VAL A 15 15.80 6.25 13.75
C VAL A 15 14.86 5.02 13.80
N ALA A 16 13.71 5.14 14.46
CA ALA A 16 12.72 4.05 14.54
C ALA A 16 12.23 3.64 13.15
N LEU A 17 11.89 4.60 12.28
CA LEU A 17 11.46 4.35 10.91
C LEU A 17 12.50 3.60 10.09
N LEU A 18 13.78 4.02 10.17
CA LEU A 18 14.87 3.35 9.45
C LEU A 18 15.09 1.93 9.97
N ALA A 19 14.98 1.72 11.28
CA ALA A 19 15.09 0.39 11.88
C ALA A 19 13.94 -0.54 11.46
N ALA A 20 12.70 -0.03 11.41
CA ALA A 20 11.54 -0.78 10.96
C ALA A 20 11.67 -1.16 9.46
N LEU A 21 12.09 -0.23 8.61
CA LEU A 21 12.35 -0.50 7.19
C LEU A 21 13.44 -1.56 6.99
N ALA A 22 14.51 -1.53 7.79
CA ALA A 22 15.56 -2.55 7.73
C ALA A 22 15.00 -3.94 8.03
N LYS A 23 14.19 -4.07 9.09
CA LYS A 23 13.52 -5.34 9.43
C LYS A 23 12.57 -5.82 8.34
N LEU A 24 11.81 -4.91 7.70
CA LEU A 24 10.96 -5.29 6.57
C LEU A 24 11.78 -5.80 5.39
N ARG A 25 12.89 -5.15 5.04
CA ARG A 25 13.79 -5.62 3.97
C ARG A 25 14.33 -7.02 4.26
N GLU A 26 14.75 -7.28 5.50
CA GLU A 26 15.18 -8.61 5.93
C GLU A 26 14.06 -9.64 5.77
N SER A 27 12.83 -9.31 6.19
CA SER A 27 11.67 -10.19 6.07
C SER A 27 11.30 -10.47 4.62
N VAL A 28 11.31 -9.45 3.76
CA VAL A 28 11.03 -9.61 2.32
C VAL A 28 12.10 -10.48 1.65
N ALA A 29 13.38 -10.26 1.97
CA ALA A 29 14.46 -11.09 1.46
C ALA A 29 14.34 -12.54 1.91
N ALA A 30 14.02 -12.79 3.20
CA ALA A 30 13.85 -14.13 3.77
C ALA A 30 12.64 -14.87 3.17
N ALA A 31 11.57 -14.16 2.81
CA ALA A 31 10.39 -14.74 2.18
C ALA A 31 10.68 -15.36 0.81
N ASN A 32 11.74 -14.91 0.12
CA ASN A 32 12.20 -15.44 -1.16
C ASN A 32 11.03 -15.66 -2.14
N VAL A 33 10.23 -14.62 -2.37
CA VAL A 33 9.07 -14.67 -3.26
C VAL A 33 9.49 -14.57 -4.72
N ASP A 34 8.78 -15.28 -5.60
CA ASP A 34 9.00 -15.25 -7.04
C ASP A 34 8.23 -14.13 -7.73
N VAL A 35 7.09 -13.73 -7.14
CA VAL A 35 6.23 -12.62 -7.60
C VAL A 35 5.53 -11.96 -6.42
N MET A 36 5.36 -10.64 -6.47
CA MET A 36 4.71 -9.86 -5.42
C MET A 36 3.40 -9.26 -5.92
N VAL A 37 2.29 -9.51 -5.22
CA VAL A 37 1.04 -8.76 -5.39
C VAL A 37 1.04 -7.61 -4.39
N VAL A 38 0.99 -6.38 -4.88
CA VAL A 38 0.97 -5.18 -4.05
C VAL A 38 -0.42 -4.59 -4.03
N VAL A 39 -1.05 -4.63 -2.87
CA VAL A 39 -2.36 -4.01 -2.63
C VAL A 39 -2.14 -2.57 -2.18
N SER A 40 -2.60 -1.62 -2.97
CA SER A 40 -2.44 -0.19 -2.69
C SER A 40 -3.58 0.64 -3.27
N ASN A 41 -3.64 1.90 -2.90
CA ASN A 41 -4.58 2.83 -3.52
C ASN A 41 -4.03 3.39 -4.83
N ALA A 42 -4.89 3.43 -5.84
CA ALA A 42 -4.59 4.14 -7.07
C ALA A 42 -4.69 5.66 -6.84
N HIS A 43 -3.57 6.37 -6.91
CA HIS A 43 -3.56 7.82 -6.75
C HIS A 43 -3.83 8.54 -8.07
N ARG A 44 -3.25 8.06 -9.19
CA ARG A 44 -3.30 8.73 -10.51
C ARG A 44 -3.46 7.78 -11.68
N ILE A 45 -3.54 6.47 -11.42
CA ILE A 45 -3.55 5.45 -12.48
C ILE A 45 -4.87 5.42 -13.25
N TRP A 46 -5.98 5.70 -12.57
CA TRP A 46 -7.30 5.82 -13.16
C TRP A 46 -7.59 7.30 -13.46
N PRO A 47 -8.05 7.63 -14.68
CA PRO A 47 -8.54 8.96 -14.98
C PRO A 47 -9.73 9.33 -14.07
N ASP A 48 -9.91 10.61 -13.78
CA ASP A 48 -11.01 11.10 -12.93
C ASP A 48 -12.40 10.75 -13.47
N ASP A 49 -12.51 10.53 -14.79
CA ASP A 49 -13.75 10.15 -15.48
C ASP A 49 -13.96 8.63 -15.60
N SER A 50 -13.05 7.82 -15.07
CA SER A 50 -13.07 6.36 -15.21
C SER A 50 -12.58 5.67 -13.95
N GLN A 51 -13.37 5.74 -12.88
CA GLN A 51 -13.02 5.17 -11.58
C GLN A 51 -13.48 3.71 -11.46
N ALA A 52 -12.61 2.86 -10.91
CA ALA A 52 -12.93 1.48 -10.55
C ALA A 52 -12.80 1.29 -9.05
N VAL A 53 -13.66 0.46 -8.46
CA VAL A 53 -13.58 0.09 -7.03
C VAL A 53 -12.33 -0.74 -6.77
N PHE A 54 -12.08 -1.71 -7.65
CA PHE A 54 -10.91 -2.59 -7.64
C PHE A 54 -10.30 -2.67 -9.03
N GLY A 55 -8.99 -2.73 -9.11
CA GLY A 55 -8.31 -2.84 -10.39
C GLY A 55 -7.02 -3.64 -10.29
N VAL A 56 -6.65 -4.29 -11.39
CA VAL A 56 -5.40 -5.04 -11.52
C VAL A 56 -4.67 -4.58 -12.77
N MET A 57 -3.37 -4.33 -12.65
CA MET A 57 -2.53 -4.08 -13.80
C MET A 57 -1.96 -5.39 -14.32
N ARG A 58 -2.16 -5.65 -15.62
CA ARG A 58 -1.69 -6.86 -16.31
C ARG A 58 -0.70 -6.53 -17.42
N SER A 59 0.42 -5.96 -17.07
CA SER A 59 1.50 -5.64 -18.01
C SER A 59 2.71 -6.53 -17.79
N GLU A 60 3.49 -6.78 -18.83
CA GLU A 60 4.81 -7.42 -18.71
C GLU A 60 5.82 -6.49 -18.04
N ALA A 61 5.69 -5.18 -18.30
CA ALA A 61 6.50 -4.14 -17.68
C ALA A 61 5.72 -2.83 -17.59
N PHE A 62 6.12 -1.99 -16.67
CA PHE A 62 5.53 -0.66 -16.49
C PHE A 62 6.52 0.30 -15.82
N ALA A 63 6.41 1.58 -16.17
CA ALA A 63 7.19 2.62 -15.53
C ALA A 63 6.66 2.89 -14.11
N VAL A 64 7.56 2.95 -13.15
CA VAL A 64 7.26 3.28 -11.74
C VAL A 64 7.94 4.59 -11.41
N THR A 65 7.18 5.51 -10.78
CA THR A 65 7.77 6.70 -10.19
C THR A 65 8.53 6.27 -8.93
N VAL A 66 9.84 6.48 -8.93
CA VAL A 66 10.67 6.25 -7.75
C VAL A 66 10.80 7.53 -6.94
N PRO A 67 10.86 7.44 -5.59
CA PRO A 67 11.14 8.59 -4.77
C PRO A 67 12.46 9.25 -5.22
N ASN A 68 12.44 10.57 -5.35
CA ASN A 68 13.65 11.30 -5.63
C ASN A 68 14.51 11.33 -4.36
N ASN A 69 15.68 10.73 -4.38
CA ASN A 69 16.65 10.73 -3.28
C ASN A 69 17.36 12.08 -3.11
N GLU A 70 16.87 13.15 -3.76
CA GLU A 70 17.44 14.48 -3.55
C GLU A 70 17.22 14.93 -2.10
N PRO A 71 18.19 15.62 -1.50
CA PRO A 71 18.03 16.20 -0.17
C PRO A 71 16.78 17.08 -0.10
N PHE A 72 16.06 16.98 1.01
CA PHE A 72 14.87 17.82 1.24
C PHE A 72 15.24 19.29 1.08
N ASP A 73 14.71 19.95 0.07
CA ASP A 73 14.83 21.38 -0.16
C ASP A 73 13.57 22.08 0.37
N PRO A 74 13.67 22.80 1.50
CA PRO A 74 12.52 23.48 2.10
C PRO A 74 11.94 24.56 1.18
N ASP A 75 12.72 25.07 0.24
CA ASP A 75 12.31 26.14 -0.69
C ASP A 75 11.72 25.59 -2.00
N ALA A 76 11.81 24.27 -2.23
CA ALA A 76 11.29 23.66 -3.45
C ALA A 76 9.80 23.94 -3.70
N ARG A 77 9.00 24.11 -2.64
CA ARG A 77 7.57 24.46 -2.73
C ARG A 77 7.30 25.86 -3.31
N PHE A 78 8.29 26.76 -3.26
CA PHE A 78 8.20 28.14 -3.76
C PHE A 78 8.77 28.29 -5.16
N ARG A 79 9.37 27.22 -5.72
CA ARG A 79 9.87 27.24 -7.09
C ARG A 79 8.71 27.14 -8.07
N ASP A 80 8.90 27.79 -9.20
CA ASP A 80 7.99 27.62 -10.35
C ASP A 80 7.79 26.12 -10.64
N PRO A 81 6.54 25.63 -10.77
CA PRO A 81 6.27 24.26 -11.15
C PRO A 81 7.02 23.77 -12.39
N GLY A 82 7.34 24.67 -13.31
CA GLY A 82 8.14 24.39 -14.51
C GLY A 82 9.63 24.09 -14.22
N THR A 83 10.14 24.44 -13.04
CA THR A 83 11.54 24.20 -12.63
C THR A 83 11.71 22.97 -11.75
N ARG A 84 10.60 22.30 -11.37
CA ARG A 84 10.69 21.04 -10.62
C ARG A 84 11.32 19.97 -11.50
N ALA A 85 12.32 19.27 -10.95
CA ALA A 85 12.84 18.08 -11.60
C ALA A 85 11.69 17.12 -11.91
N LYS A 86 11.66 16.58 -13.12
CA LYS A 86 10.67 15.54 -13.46
C LYS A 86 10.91 14.35 -12.54
N PRO A 87 9.82 13.71 -12.04
CA PRO A 87 9.97 12.49 -11.26
C PRO A 87 10.82 11.49 -12.06
N GLN A 88 11.77 10.86 -11.39
CA GLN A 88 12.51 9.76 -12.01
C GLN A 88 11.57 8.58 -12.14
N THR A 89 11.63 7.90 -13.27
CA THR A 89 10.92 6.66 -13.52
C THR A 89 11.90 5.55 -13.81
N THR A 90 11.55 4.34 -13.42
CA THR A 90 12.28 3.12 -13.78
C THR A 90 11.28 2.08 -14.24
N ASP A 91 11.65 1.30 -15.26
CA ASP A 91 10.83 0.19 -15.71
C ASP A 91 10.98 -0.99 -14.74
N LYS A 92 9.85 -1.57 -14.40
CA LYS A 92 9.75 -2.73 -13.52
C LYS A 92 8.97 -3.84 -14.21
N ALA A 93 9.35 -5.08 -13.91
CA ALA A 93 8.67 -6.25 -14.41
C ALA A 93 7.29 -6.40 -13.77
N GLY A 94 6.29 -6.69 -14.60
CA GLY A 94 4.99 -7.18 -14.19
C GLY A 94 4.87 -8.69 -14.38
N HIS A 95 3.69 -9.25 -14.05
CA HIS A 95 3.41 -10.68 -14.23
C HIS A 95 1.99 -10.87 -14.80
N PRO A 96 1.81 -10.78 -16.13
CA PRO A 96 0.49 -10.81 -16.76
C PRO A 96 -0.28 -12.11 -16.53
N ASP A 97 0.40 -13.26 -16.46
CA ASP A 97 -0.28 -14.55 -16.24
C ASP A 97 -0.94 -14.60 -14.86
N LEU A 98 -0.22 -14.22 -13.79
CA LEU A 98 -0.81 -14.12 -12.45
C LEU A 98 -1.91 -13.07 -12.44
N ALA A 99 -1.70 -11.90 -13.04
CA ALA A 99 -2.70 -10.84 -13.09
C ALA A 99 -3.99 -11.31 -13.76
N ASN A 100 -3.91 -11.99 -14.90
CA ASN A 100 -5.08 -12.56 -15.61
C ASN A 100 -5.77 -13.64 -14.76
N HIS A 101 -5.01 -14.50 -14.09
CA HIS A 101 -5.56 -15.51 -13.21
C HIS A 101 -6.33 -14.87 -12.04
N LEU A 102 -5.75 -13.84 -11.40
CA LEU A 102 -6.42 -13.11 -10.31
C LEU A 102 -7.69 -12.42 -10.77
N ILE A 103 -7.67 -11.78 -11.95
CA ILE A 103 -8.87 -11.13 -12.53
C ILE A 103 -9.98 -12.17 -12.71
N SER A 104 -9.70 -13.26 -13.39
CA SER A 104 -10.70 -14.32 -13.65
C SER A 104 -11.19 -14.95 -12.36
N GLY A 105 -10.26 -15.30 -11.46
CA GLY A 105 -10.60 -15.94 -10.19
C GLY A 105 -11.43 -15.05 -9.26
N LEU A 106 -11.21 -13.75 -9.29
CA LEU A 106 -12.00 -12.79 -8.51
C LEU A 106 -13.40 -12.57 -9.11
N ILE A 107 -13.51 -12.53 -10.44
CA ILE A 107 -14.82 -12.45 -11.12
C ILE A 107 -15.67 -13.67 -10.78
N GLU A 108 -15.12 -14.87 -10.80
CA GLU A 108 -15.81 -16.09 -10.39
C GLU A 108 -16.28 -16.06 -8.93
N ARG A 109 -15.60 -15.27 -8.08
CA ARG A 109 -15.93 -15.09 -6.66
C ARG A 109 -16.80 -13.84 -6.38
N GLY A 110 -17.37 -13.26 -7.45
CA GLY A 110 -18.32 -12.14 -7.34
C GLY A 110 -17.67 -10.77 -7.13
N PHE A 111 -16.42 -10.58 -7.58
CA PHE A 111 -15.75 -9.30 -7.58
C PHE A 111 -15.53 -8.79 -9.00
N ASP A 112 -16.20 -7.69 -9.35
CA ASP A 112 -15.94 -6.98 -10.60
C ASP A 112 -14.62 -6.20 -10.46
N VAL A 113 -13.61 -6.65 -11.20
CA VAL A 113 -12.27 -6.08 -11.17
C VAL A 113 -11.98 -5.46 -12.53
N ALA A 114 -11.65 -4.17 -12.55
CA ALA A 114 -11.16 -3.52 -13.76
C ALA A 114 -9.73 -3.98 -14.06
N CYS A 115 -9.38 -4.11 -15.34
CA CYS A 115 -8.02 -4.39 -15.73
C CYS A 115 -7.41 -3.22 -16.49
N LYS A 116 -6.10 -3.04 -16.32
CA LYS A 116 -5.31 -2.06 -17.07
C LYS A 116 -4.12 -2.77 -17.70
N ASP A 117 -4.04 -2.70 -19.04
CA ASP A 117 -3.03 -3.45 -19.81
C ASP A 117 -1.66 -2.78 -19.82
N GLY A 118 -1.59 -1.54 -19.37
CA GLY A 118 -0.37 -0.76 -19.31
C GLY A 118 -0.67 0.71 -19.03
N LEU A 119 0.40 1.48 -19.04
CA LEU A 119 0.35 2.92 -18.88
C LEU A 119 0.44 3.58 -20.26
N ARG A 120 -0.15 4.75 -20.41
CA ARG A 120 0.02 5.57 -21.60
C ARG A 120 1.45 6.10 -21.64
N GLU A 121 1.90 6.51 -22.82
CA GLU A 121 3.21 7.15 -22.97
C GLU A 121 3.35 8.36 -22.03
N GLY A 122 4.42 8.37 -21.24
CA GLY A 122 4.68 9.40 -20.24
C GLY A 122 3.95 9.24 -18.91
N GLU A 123 3.08 8.23 -18.74
CA GLU A 123 2.51 7.85 -17.46
C GLU A 123 3.46 6.91 -16.70
N ALA A 124 3.43 6.98 -15.38
CA ALA A 124 4.09 6.04 -14.49
C ALA A 124 3.17 5.69 -13.32
N ILE A 125 3.32 4.49 -12.77
CA ILE A 125 2.72 4.15 -11.48
C ILE A 125 3.33 5.04 -10.41
N ASP A 126 2.48 5.57 -9.56
CA ASP A 126 2.87 6.52 -8.53
C ASP A 126 3.66 5.89 -7.37
N GLU A 127 4.05 6.75 -6.45
CA GLU A 127 4.86 6.41 -5.27
C GLU A 127 4.25 5.33 -4.38
N ALA A 128 2.92 5.15 -4.36
CA ALA A 128 2.27 4.12 -3.55
C ALA A 128 2.73 2.70 -3.93
N PHE A 129 3.14 2.50 -5.17
CA PHE A 129 3.79 1.28 -5.65
C PHE A 129 5.30 1.43 -5.73
N GLY A 130 5.81 2.65 -5.90
CA GLY A 130 7.24 2.93 -6.00
C GLY A 130 8.02 2.58 -4.73
N PHE A 131 7.48 2.89 -3.56
CA PHE A 131 8.11 2.58 -2.27
C PHE A 131 8.33 1.08 -2.02
N VAL A 132 7.50 0.23 -2.61
CA VAL A 132 7.62 -1.23 -2.45
C VAL A 132 8.96 -1.73 -2.98
N TYR A 133 9.47 -1.12 -4.06
CA TYR A 133 10.75 -1.54 -4.65
C TYR A 133 11.95 -1.26 -3.74
N ASP A 134 11.83 -0.30 -2.81
CA ASP A 134 12.87 -0.06 -1.80
C ASP A 134 12.95 -1.17 -0.75
N LEU A 135 11.93 -2.01 -0.64
CA LEU A 135 11.89 -3.16 0.27
C LEU A 135 12.40 -4.45 -0.40
N LEU A 136 12.41 -4.51 -1.72
CA LEU A 136 12.97 -5.65 -2.43
C LEU A 136 14.51 -5.62 -2.34
N PRO A 137 15.18 -6.79 -2.39
CA PRO A 137 16.64 -6.85 -2.45
C PRO A 137 17.20 -5.98 -3.58
N GLU A 138 18.36 -5.36 -3.36
CA GLU A 138 19.03 -4.55 -4.37
C GLU A 138 19.27 -5.37 -5.65
N GLY A 139 18.92 -4.78 -6.79
CA GLY A 139 19.00 -5.48 -8.09
C GLY A 139 17.91 -6.53 -8.31
N SER A 140 16.91 -6.63 -7.43
CA SER A 140 15.82 -7.58 -7.60
C SER A 140 15.05 -7.35 -8.91
N THR A 141 14.81 -8.43 -9.61
CA THR A 141 13.94 -8.49 -10.80
C THR A 141 12.58 -9.10 -10.49
N THR A 142 12.25 -9.28 -9.21
CA THR A 142 10.95 -9.84 -8.79
C THR A 142 9.81 -9.04 -9.43
N PRO A 143 8.98 -9.68 -10.26
CA PRO A 143 7.86 -9.02 -10.90
C PRO A 143 6.79 -8.64 -9.85
N VAL A 144 6.07 -7.56 -10.14
CA VAL A 144 5.01 -7.05 -9.28
C VAL A 144 3.70 -7.03 -10.05
N VAL A 145 2.62 -7.45 -9.38
CA VAL A 145 1.24 -7.28 -9.85
C VAL A 145 0.60 -6.18 -9.00
N PRO A 146 0.44 -4.96 -9.53
CA PRO A 146 -0.28 -3.90 -8.83
C PRO A 146 -1.77 -4.23 -8.72
N PHE A 147 -2.25 -4.31 -7.48
CA PHE A 147 -3.66 -4.49 -7.14
C PHE A 147 -4.17 -3.20 -6.48
N MET A 148 -5.13 -2.56 -7.12
CA MET A 148 -5.55 -1.21 -6.79
C MET A 148 -6.93 -1.18 -6.14
N LEU A 149 -7.03 -0.46 -5.01
CA LEU A 149 -8.28 -0.12 -4.35
C LEU A 149 -8.59 1.37 -4.57
N SER A 150 -9.84 1.71 -4.83
CA SER A 150 -10.23 3.12 -4.85
C SER A 150 -10.32 3.67 -3.43
N ARG A 151 -9.73 4.85 -3.21
CA ARG A 151 -9.84 5.61 -1.96
C ARG A 151 -10.91 6.70 -2.00
N TYR A 152 -11.48 6.95 -3.17
CA TYR A 152 -12.39 8.07 -3.38
C TYR A 152 -13.86 7.67 -3.26
N LEU A 153 -14.64 8.47 -2.54
CA LEU A 153 -16.10 8.35 -2.58
C LEU A 153 -16.63 8.83 -3.94
N PRO A 154 -17.68 8.20 -4.45
CA PRO A 154 -18.45 7.09 -3.89
C PRO A 154 -17.89 5.70 -4.20
N TYR A 155 -16.77 5.59 -4.90
CA TYR A 155 -16.18 4.33 -5.42
C TYR A 155 -15.40 3.54 -4.37
N GLN A 156 -15.21 4.06 -3.17
CA GLN A 156 -14.51 3.37 -2.08
C GLN A 156 -15.32 2.16 -1.58
N ALA A 157 -14.67 1.01 -1.50
CA ALA A 157 -15.23 -0.18 -0.86
C ALA A 157 -15.41 0.03 0.65
N SER A 158 -16.35 -0.69 1.27
CA SER A 158 -16.42 -0.80 2.73
C SER A 158 -15.32 -1.72 3.28
N ALA A 159 -15.00 -1.59 4.56
CA ALA A 159 -14.06 -2.49 5.23
C ALA A 159 -14.51 -3.95 5.15
N ALA A 160 -15.78 -4.24 5.36
CA ALA A 160 -16.36 -5.58 5.17
C ALA A 160 -16.14 -6.11 3.74
N ARG A 161 -16.28 -5.26 2.72
CA ARG A 161 -16.02 -5.64 1.33
C ARG A 161 -14.54 -5.94 1.09
N CYS A 162 -13.64 -5.21 1.76
CA CYS A 162 -12.20 -5.46 1.70
C CYS A 162 -11.80 -6.75 2.41
N VAL A 163 -12.42 -7.10 3.54
CA VAL A 163 -12.26 -8.42 4.18
C VAL A 163 -12.71 -9.54 3.23
N ALA A 164 -13.87 -9.40 2.60
CA ALA A 164 -14.35 -10.39 1.63
C ALA A 164 -13.43 -10.50 0.41
N LEU A 165 -12.91 -9.36 -0.09
CA LEU A 165 -11.94 -9.33 -1.17
C LEU A 165 -10.64 -10.07 -0.81
N GLY A 166 -10.11 -9.83 0.40
CA GLY A 166 -8.87 -10.50 0.85
C GLY A 166 -9.01 -12.02 0.86
N LYS A 167 -10.14 -12.54 1.36
CA LYS A 167 -10.44 -13.98 1.32
C LYS A 167 -10.50 -14.51 -0.11
N ALA A 168 -11.21 -13.81 -0.99
CA ALA A 168 -11.31 -14.18 -2.40
C ALA A 168 -9.95 -14.11 -3.13
N LEU A 169 -9.12 -13.12 -2.79
CA LEU A 169 -7.77 -12.97 -3.32
C LEU A 169 -6.87 -14.16 -2.92
N ARG A 170 -6.93 -14.57 -1.65
CA ARG A 170 -6.23 -15.77 -1.20
C ARG A 170 -6.64 -17.01 -1.99
N GLU A 171 -7.95 -17.27 -2.07
CA GLU A 171 -8.47 -18.42 -2.80
C GLU A 171 -8.08 -18.39 -4.29
N ALA A 172 -8.07 -17.20 -4.91
CA ALA A 172 -7.60 -17.04 -6.28
C ALA A 172 -6.12 -17.38 -6.40
N ILE A 173 -5.26 -16.90 -5.50
CA ILE A 173 -3.82 -17.21 -5.48
C ILE A 173 -3.61 -18.72 -5.28
N GLU A 174 -4.28 -19.33 -4.31
CA GLU A 174 -4.13 -20.75 -4.00
C GLU A 174 -4.64 -21.67 -5.12
N SER A 175 -5.57 -21.20 -5.96
CA SER A 175 -6.06 -21.94 -7.12
C SER A 175 -5.17 -21.83 -8.38
N TRP A 176 -4.12 -21.01 -8.31
CA TRP A 176 -3.22 -20.85 -9.45
C TRP A 176 -2.32 -22.06 -9.62
N ASP A 177 -2.42 -22.71 -10.78
CA ASP A 177 -1.59 -23.88 -11.12
C ASP A 177 -0.16 -23.44 -11.46
N SER A 178 0.61 -23.10 -10.43
CA SER A 178 1.98 -22.63 -10.53
C SER A 178 2.78 -23.03 -9.30
N SER A 179 4.07 -23.30 -9.48
CA SER A 179 5.02 -23.53 -8.39
C SER A 179 5.61 -22.25 -7.81
N LEU A 180 5.26 -21.08 -8.37
CA LEU A 180 5.80 -19.79 -7.93
C LEU A 180 5.26 -19.42 -6.55
N ARG A 181 6.15 -18.91 -5.72
CA ARG A 181 5.81 -18.35 -4.41
C ARG A 181 5.31 -16.92 -4.59
N VAL A 182 4.02 -16.72 -4.32
CA VAL A 182 3.38 -15.40 -4.39
C VAL A 182 3.48 -14.71 -3.04
N GLY A 183 4.10 -13.53 -3.01
CA GLY A 183 4.07 -12.64 -1.86
C GLY A 183 2.91 -11.65 -1.93
N LEU A 184 2.39 -11.26 -0.75
CA LEU A 184 1.38 -10.20 -0.62
C LEU A 184 1.98 -9.04 0.16
N MET A 185 1.70 -7.82 -0.29
CA MET A 185 2.14 -6.60 0.41
C MET A 185 1.01 -5.58 0.43
N ALA A 186 0.71 -5.02 1.60
CA ALA A 186 -0.10 -3.82 1.74
C ALA A 186 0.82 -2.60 1.70
N SER A 187 0.56 -1.66 0.80
CA SER A 187 1.25 -0.39 0.73
C SER A 187 0.36 0.75 1.24
N GLY A 188 0.96 1.68 1.96
CA GLY A 188 0.30 2.81 2.56
C GLY A 188 0.42 2.84 4.09
N GLY A 189 0.18 4.00 4.69
CA GLY A 189 0.11 4.15 6.15
C GLY A 189 -1.24 3.74 6.71
N LEU A 190 -1.44 4.00 8.01
CA LEU A 190 -2.76 4.01 8.61
C LEU A 190 -3.38 5.41 8.47
N SER A 191 -3.79 6.06 9.58
CA SER A 191 -4.34 7.41 9.46
C SER A 191 -3.31 8.42 8.91
N HIS A 192 -3.71 9.21 7.92
CA HIS A 192 -2.98 10.33 7.36
C HIS A 192 -3.89 11.11 6.39
N GLN A 193 -3.79 12.32 6.20
CA GLN A 193 -2.85 13.40 6.54
C GLN A 193 -3.05 14.01 7.93
N VAL A 194 -4.07 13.63 8.68
CA VAL A 194 -4.25 13.92 10.09
C VAL A 194 -4.17 12.59 10.82
N ILE A 195 -3.31 12.53 11.85
CA ILE A 195 -3.09 11.29 12.61
C ILE A 195 -4.23 11.11 13.61
N ASP A 196 -4.81 9.91 13.59
CA ASP A 196 -5.81 9.41 14.53
C ASP A 196 -5.25 8.18 15.23
N GLU A 197 -4.54 8.40 16.35
CA GLU A 197 -3.86 7.31 17.08
C GLU A 197 -4.87 6.31 17.68
N GLU A 198 -6.12 6.71 17.95
CA GLU A 198 -7.15 5.80 18.45
C GLU A 198 -7.60 4.84 17.35
N LEU A 199 -7.88 5.34 16.16
CA LEU A 199 -8.17 4.53 15.00
C LEU A 199 -7.00 3.61 14.64
N ASP A 200 -5.79 4.15 14.61
CA ASP A 200 -4.58 3.39 14.30
C ASP A 200 -4.37 2.24 15.29
N ALA A 201 -4.53 2.50 16.59
CA ALA A 201 -4.41 1.48 17.63
C ALA A 201 -5.46 0.37 17.48
N ARG A 202 -6.72 0.72 17.13
CA ARG A 202 -7.77 -0.25 16.85
C ARG A 202 -7.40 -1.12 15.64
N VAL A 203 -6.93 -0.51 14.56
CA VAL A 203 -6.52 -1.25 13.36
C VAL A 203 -5.36 -2.18 13.66
N VAL A 204 -4.30 -1.71 14.34
CA VAL A 204 -3.15 -2.53 14.74
C VAL A 204 -3.60 -3.70 15.62
N ALA A 205 -4.50 -3.48 16.59
CA ALA A 205 -5.04 -4.52 17.43
C ALA A 205 -5.77 -5.59 16.62
N GLY A 206 -6.63 -5.21 15.67
CA GLY A 206 -7.33 -6.13 14.78
C GLY A 206 -6.38 -6.93 13.88
N LEU A 207 -5.34 -6.28 13.33
CA LEU A 207 -4.34 -6.93 12.49
C LEU A 207 -3.50 -7.96 13.27
N THR A 208 -3.12 -7.64 14.51
CA THR A 208 -2.26 -8.49 15.34
C THR A 208 -3.02 -9.62 16.03
N SER A 209 -4.30 -9.42 16.35
CA SER A 209 -5.16 -10.47 16.90
C SER A 209 -5.80 -11.36 15.84
N GLY A 210 -5.86 -10.90 14.59
CA GLY A 210 -6.60 -11.55 13.50
C GLY A 210 -8.12 -11.35 13.62
N ASP A 211 -8.59 -10.35 14.36
CA ASP A 211 -10.01 -10.03 14.49
C ASP A 211 -10.54 -9.31 13.23
N LEU A 212 -10.74 -10.11 12.18
CA LEU A 212 -11.29 -9.62 10.92
C LEU A 212 -12.74 -9.13 11.06
N ALA A 213 -13.46 -9.57 12.10
CA ALA A 213 -14.82 -9.11 12.33
C ALA A 213 -14.82 -7.65 12.80
N ASP A 214 -13.95 -7.27 13.75
CA ASP A 214 -13.79 -5.87 14.16
C ASP A 214 -13.28 -4.99 13.02
N LEU A 215 -12.30 -5.47 12.24
CA LEU A 215 -11.81 -4.75 11.07
C LEU A 215 -12.89 -4.54 9.99
N ALA A 216 -13.82 -5.48 9.83
CA ALA A 216 -14.95 -5.35 8.90
C ALA A 216 -15.94 -4.25 9.30
N GLU A 217 -16.03 -3.93 10.60
CA GLU A 217 -16.92 -2.93 11.19
C GLU A 217 -16.31 -1.52 11.26
N LEU A 218 -15.13 -1.31 10.65
CA LEU A 218 -14.53 0.03 10.60
C LEU A 218 -15.46 1.02 9.91
N PRO A 219 -15.86 2.11 10.60
CA PRO A 219 -16.84 3.05 10.06
C PRO A 219 -16.26 3.85 8.88
N ARG A 220 -17.08 4.01 7.84
CA ARG A 220 -16.67 4.78 6.65
C ARG A 220 -16.31 6.23 6.99
N GLU A 221 -16.98 6.82 7.97
CA GLU A 221 -16.72 8.18 8.44
C GLU A 221 -15.32 8.32 9.01
N GLN A 222 -14.86 7.36 9.81
CA GLN A 222 -13.51 7.35 10.36
C GLN A 222 -12.47 7.12 9.25
N LEU A 223 -12.73 6.18 8.34
CA LEU A 223 -11.86 5.93 7.19
C LEU A 223 -11.74 7.15 6.26
N ASN A 224 -12.69 8.08 6.29
CA ASN A 224 -12.66 9.31 5.50
C ASN A 224 -12.43 10.57 6.36
N GLY A 225 -11.99 10.42 7.60
CA GLY A 225 -11.63 11.53 8.48
C GLY A 225 -10.50 12.42 7.93
N ALA A 226 -9.62 11.80 7.13
CA ALA A 226 -8.59 12.52 6.37
C ALA A 226 -8.30 11.81 5.03
N PRO A 227 -7.81 12.51 3.99
CA PRO A 227 -7.72 12.00 2.62
C PRO A 227 -6.86 10.74 2.43
N GLY A 228 -5.87 10.51 3.28
CA GLY A 228 -4.99 9.34 3.19
C GLY A 228 -5.48 8.13 4.01
N THR A 229 -6.30 8.34 5.02
CA THR A 229 -6.77 7.29 5.94
C THR A 229 -7.44 6.07 5.27
N PRO A 230 -8.08 6.17 4.08
CA PRO A 230 -8.59 4.99 3.38
C PRO A 230 -7.54 3.93 3.02
N GLU A 231 -6.24 4.22 3.09
CA GLU A 231 -5.18 3.23 2.88
C GLU A 231 -5.20 2.11 3.93
N ILE A 232 -5.85 2.30 5.07
CA ILE A 232 -6.16 1.24 6.04
C ILE A 232 -6.83 0.04 5.35
N LEU A 233 -7.63 0.26 4.31
CA LEU A 233 -8.31 -0.81 3.57
C LEU A 233 -7.35 -1.75 2.83
N ASN A 234 -6.16 -1.28 2.48
CA ASN A 234 -5.11 -2.13 1.92
C ASN A 234 -4.65 -3.16 2.95
N TRP A 235 -4.43 -2.73 4.20
CA TRP A 235 -4.05 -3.58 5.32
C TRP A 235 -5.14 -4.59 5.67
N VAL A 236 -6.39 -4.14 5.72
CA VAL A 236 -7.56 -5.01 5.95
C VAL A 236 -7.65 -6.10 4.89
N THR A 237 -7.43 -5.75 3.61
CA THR A 237 -7.46 -6.71 2.50
C THR A 237 -6.35 -7.75 2.64
N VAL A 238 -5.12 -7.32 2.89
CA VAL A 238 -3.98 -8.24 3.04
C VAL A 238 -4.13 -9.10 4.29
N ALA A 239 -4.56 -8.55 5.42
CA ALA A 239 -4.81 -9.33 6.63
C ALA A 239 -5.83 -10.44 6.39
N ALA A 240 -6.92 -10.14 5.68
CA ALA A 240 -7.92 -11.14 5.33
C ALA A 240 -7.40 -12.22 4.36
N ALA A 241 -6.50 -11.85 3.45
CA ALA A 241 -5.83 -12.82 2.57
C ALA A 241 -4.81 -13.68 3.31
N MET A 242 -4.17 -13.16 4.34
CA MET A 242 -3.18 -13.90 5.14
C MET A 242 -3.78 -14.75 6.26
N ALA A 243 -5.09 -14.60 6.55
CA ALA A 243 -5.73 -15.40 7.60
C ALA A 243 -5.60 -16.91 7.32
N PRO A 244 -5.36 -17.76 8.37
CA PRO A 244 -5.45 -17.43 9.80
C PRO A 244 -4.14 -16.89 10.41
N THR A 245 -3.13 -16.55 9.61
CA THR A 245 -1.87 -15.99 10.13
C THR A 245 -2.11 -14.54 10.54
N ASN A 246 -1.76 -14.21 11.78
CA ASN A 246 -1.87 -12.86 12.32
C ASN A 246 -0.64 -12.03 11.98
N MET A 247 -0.82 -10.70 11.94
CA MET A 247 0.31 -9.80 11.76
C MET A 247 1.22 -9.77 12.99
N THR A 248 2.52 -9.85 12.77
CA THR A 248 3.51 -9.48 13.76
C THR A 248 3.85 -8.00 13.54
N LEU A 249 3.52 -7.17 14.54
CA LEU A 249 3.86 -5.74 14.48
C LEU A 249 5.38 -5.59 14.61
N VAL A 250 5.98 -4.91 13.65
CA VAL A 250 7.39 -4.52 13.69
C VAL A 250 7.54 -3.19 14.42
N ASP A 251 6.74 -2.18 14.03
CA ASP A 251 6.70 -0.89 14.72
C ASP A 251 5.46 -0.09 14.29
N TYR A 252 5.08 0.89 15.12
CA TYR A 252 4.11 1.94 14.83
C TYR A 252 4.70 3.28 15.22
N VAL A 253 4.83 4.19 14.27
CA VAL A 253 5.44 5.50 14.48
C VAL A 253 4.52 6.62 14.00
N PRO A 254 3.87 7.37 14.92
CA PRO A 254 3.06 8.53 14.55
C PRO A 254 3.97 9.70 14.17
N ALA A 255 4.17 9.90 12.89
CA ALA A 255 5.10 10.91 12.35
C ALA A 255 4.41 12.28 12.19
N PHE A 256 4.20 12.99 13.30
CA PHE A 256 3.60 14.33 13.31
C PHE A 256 4.46 15.36 12.60
N ARG A 257 3.82 16.25 11.82
CA ARG A 257 4.45 17.33 11.03
C ARG A 257 4.06 18.73 11.47
N SER A 258 2.91 18.90 12.13
CA SER A 258 2.40 20.23 12.52
C SER A 258 1.65 20.20 13.83
N LEU A 259 1.44 21.40 14.42
CA LEU A 259 0.63 21.58 15.64
C LEU A 259 -0.84 21.17 15.45
N ALA A 260 -1.32 21.14 14.21
CA ALA A 260 -2.67 20.68 13.87
C ALA A 260 -2.79 19.16 13.81
N GLY A 261 -1.77 18.40 14.23
CA GLY A 261 -1.80 16.93 14.22
C GLY A 261 -1.63 16.32 12.83
N THR A 262 -1.19 17.11 11.82
CA THR A 262 -0.94 16.54 10.51
C THR A 262 0.28 15.63 10.54
N GLY A 263 0.25 14.58 9.74
CA GLY A 263 1.33 13.59 9.67
C GLY A 263 0.86 12.27 9.08
N HIS A 264 1.57 11.19 9.44
CA HIS A 264 1.26 9.83 9.03
C HIS A 264 1.40 8.88 10.23
N GLY A 265 0.41 8.04 10.46
CA GLY A 265 0.51 6.86 11.31
C GLY A 265 1.24 5.75 10.54
N LEU A 266 2.58 5.75 10.62
CA LEU A 266 3.40 4.80 9.89
C LEU A 266 3.47 3.47 10.65
N THR A 267 3.01 2.41 9.99
CA THR A 267 2.94 1.07 10.57
C THR A 267 3.75 0.09 9.73
N TYR A 268 4.45 -0.79 10.40
CA TYR A 268 5.26 -1.83 9.79
C TYR A 268 4.90 -3.16 10.43
N GLY A 269 4.62 -4.15 9.60
CA GLY A 269 4.21 -5.48 10.07
C GLY A 269 4.51 -6.56 9.05
N THR A 270 4.54 -7.81 9.51
CA THR A 270 4.80 -8.99 8.69
C THR A 270 3.81 -10.10 9.02
N TRP A 271 3.53 -10.96 8.04
CA TRP A 271 2.78 -12.20 8.20
C TRP A 271 3.65 -13.36 7.74
N GLY A 272 3.81 -14.37 8.57
CA GLY A 272 4.61 -15.57 8.27
C GLY A 272 5.54 -15.99 9.40
#